data_f772a1e821372ac414a0644b1ae12d2d
#
_entry.id   f772a1e821372ac414a0644b1ae12d2d
#
_cell.length_a   1.000
_cell.length_b   1.000
_cell.length_c   1.000
_cell.angle_alpha   90.00
_cell.angle_beta   90.00
_cell.angle_gamma   90.00
#
_symmetry.space_group_name_H-M   'P 1'
#
loop_
_entity.id
_entity.type
_entity.pdbx_description
1 polymer ?
#
loop_
_entity_poly.entity_id
_entity_poly.type
_entity_poly.pdbx_seq_one_letter_code
_entity_poly.pdbx_strand_id
1 'polypeptide(L)'
;MDFFDFLNAAVTPYHTVDCLKSQFEANSFTNFEIGMGLEAGKAYFVCRGASIIAFRTPKQWNDSSRFRIALAHTDFPALKVSPNPDGMNAGVCTLHTEVYGSPLYTSWLDRDLGYAGMLAYVDAADSATLKTKLFRGAKLFRIPQLAVHLNRNVNQDGLKVNPQVDFNALWCGAAQDGNKNLFVNALEKELSEGARLVDFDVQLFDAQPAHGGGLNDEWIYSGRLDNLSSCHAIAEAIVSAESAKNDCLVACFFNNEEVGSTTREGAAGNFLKCVLDSSTSLRSAQNDESHSSLAFRLSSSIALSIDMAHAEHPNHTEKHEPNHAPLLGKGVVLKTNSQKRYASDLMSSAQLRLLCEHAGIPLQVFIMRNDMPCG
;
A
#
# COMPACT_ATOMS: atom_id res chain seq x y z
N MET A 1 0.30 -11.49 -12.51
CA MET A 1 1.13 -10.36 -13.03
C MET A 1 2.54 -10.58 -12.53
N ASP A 2 3.57 -10.39 -13.39
CA ASP A 2 4.96 -10.46 -12.94
C ASP A 2 5.25 -9.41 -11.87
N PHE A 3 6.23 -9.69 -10.98
CA PHE A 3 6.52 -8.80 -9.84
C PHE A 3 7.04 -7.42 -10.27
N PHE A 4 7.90 -7.35 -11.29
CA PHE A 4 8.36 -6.08 -11.82
C PHE A 4 7.24 -5.28 -12.49
N ASP A 5 6.37 -5.95 -13.24
CA ASP A 5 5.21 -5.33 -13.87
C ASP A 5 4.25 -4.76 -12.81
N PHE A 6 4.03 -5.52 -11.72
CA PHE A 6 3.23 -5.06 -10.58
C PHE A 6 3.83 -3.81 -9.94
N LEU A 7 5.13 -3.81 -9.62
CA LEU A 7 5.81 -2.64 -9.02
C LEU A 7 5.76 -1.41 -9.94
N ASN A 8 5.86 -1.61 -11.26
CA ASN A 8 5.84 -0.53 -12.24
C ASN A 8 4.43 0.02 -12.51
N ALA A 9 3.42 -0.79 -12.33
CA ALA A 9 2.02 -0.40 -12.49
C ALA A 9 1.44 0.23 -11.21
N ALA A 10 1.77 -0.31 -10.03
CA ALA A 10 1.25 0.10 -8.72
C ALA A 10 1.94 1.38 -8.20
N VAL A 11 1.75 2.50 -8.89
CA VAL A 11 2.43 3.78 -8.59
C VAL A 11 1.70 4.66 -7.57
N THR A 12 0.46 4.31 -7.19
CA THR A 12 -0.31 4.89 -6.08
C THR A 12 -1.13 3.80 -5.41
N PRO A 13 -1.67 4.01 -4.20
CA PRO A 13 -2.56 3.04 -3.55
C PRO A 13 -3.76 2.64 -4.43
N TYR A 14 -4.32 3.57 -5.18
CA TYR A 14 -5.40 3.29 -6.14
C TYR A 14 -4.95 2.38 -7.28
N HIS A 15 -3.74 2.59 -7.82
CA HIS A 15 -3.18 1.72 -8.86
C HIS A 15 -2.83 0.34 -8.31
N THR A 16 -2.39 0.26 -7.05
CA THR A 16 -2.18 -1.02 -6.36
C THR A 16 -3.47 -1.83 -6.31
N VAL A 17 -4.58 -1.19 -5.89
CA VAL A 17 -5.91 -1.85 -5.85
C VAL A 17 -6.38 -2.25 -7.25
N ASP A 18 -6.15 -1.43 -8.28
CA ASP A 18 -6.53 -1.74 -9.66
C ASP A 18 -5.77 -2.96 -10.21
N CYS A 19 -4.46 -3.05 -9.94
CA CYS A 19 -3.65 -4.22 -10.28
C CYS A 19 -4.14 -5.49 -9.57
N LEU A 20 -4.39 -5.42 -8.25
CA LEU A 20 -4.89 -6.53 -7.46
C LEU A 20 -6.29 -6.97 -7.91
N LYS A 21 -7.19 -6.02 -8.15
CA LYS A 21 -8.53 -6.27 -8.68
C LYS A 21 -8.45 -6.99 -10.02
N SER A 22 -7.66 -6.49 -10.96
CA SER A 22 -7.47 -7.11 -12.27
C SER A 22 -6.94 -8.54 -12.16
N GLN A 23 -6.01 -8.79 -11.23
CA GLN A 23 -5.48 -10.12 -10.95
C GLN A 23 -6.56 -11.05 -10.39
N PHE A 24 -7.39 -10.58 -9.47
CA PHE A 24 -8.48 -11.37 -8.90
C PHE A 24 -9.56 -11.69 -9.93
N GLU A 25 -9.97 -10.72 -10.74
CA GLU A 25 -10.93 -10.92 -11.85
C GLU A 25 -10.43 -11.96 -12.85
N ALA A 26 -9.14 -11.88 -13.25
CA ALA A 26 -8.51 -12.84 -14.16
C ALA A 26 -8.44 -14.27 -13.57
N ASN A 27 -8.53 -14.41 -12.25
CA ASN A 27 -8.51 -15.70 -11.54
C ASN A 27 -9.88 -16.07 -10.96
N SER A 28 -10.97 -15.59 -11.58
CA SER A 28 -12.35 -15.98 -11.28
C SER A 28 -12.83 -15.62 -9.87
N PHE A 29 -12.27 -14.58 -9.26
CA PHE A 29 -12.87 -13.98 -8.07
C PHE A 29 -14.03 -13.09 -8.50
N THR A 30 -15.14 -13.15 -7.81
CA THR A 30 -16.34 -12.35 -8.08
C THR A 30 -16.33 -11.08 -7.21
N ASN A 31 -16.65 -9.95 -7.80
CA ASN A 31 -16.85 -8.72 -7.03
C ASN A 31 -18.03 -8.91 -6.05
N PHE A 32 -17.76 -8.67 -4.77
CA PHE A 32 -18.70 -8.86 -3.68
C PHE A 32 -19.24 -7.51 -3.20
N GLU A 33 -20.56 -7.41 -3.14
CA GLU A 33 -21.22 -6.28 -2.47
C GLU A 33 -21.61 -6.70 -1.04
N ILE A 34 -21.27 -5.87 -0.06
CA ILE A 34 -21.57 -6.15 1.36
C ILE A 34 -23.07 -6.30 1.53
N GLY A 35 -23.52 -7.44 2.06
CA GLY A 35 -24.93 -7.82 2.15
C GLY A 35 -25.42 -8.78 1.08
N MET A 36 -24.63 -9.06 0.08
CA MET A 36 -24.88 -10.08 -0.94
C MET A 36 -24.75 -11.49 -0.34
N GLY A 37 -25.52 -12.44 -0.82
CA GLY A 37 -25.40 -13.86 -0.44
C GLY A 37 -24.07 -14.43 -0.96
N LEU A 38 -23.40 -15.23 -0.13
CA LEU A 38 -22.17 -15.93 -0.48
C LEU A 38 -22.44 -17.42 -0.77
N GLU A 39 -21.69 -18.00 -1.68
CA GLU A 39 -21.71 -19.44 -1.97
C GLU A 39 -20.49 -20.13 -1.35
N ALA A 40 -20.65 -21.39 -0.92
CA ALA A 40 -19.57 -22.19 -0.39
C ALA A 40 -18.54 -22.55 -1.49
N GLY A 41 -17.26 -22.54 -1.15
CA GLY A 41 -16.17 -22.90 -2.04
C GLY A 41 -15.89 -21.90 -3.16
N LYS A 42 -16.39 -20.68 -3.08
CA LYS A 42 -16.19 -19.60 -4.06
C LYS A 42 -15.16 -18.58 -3.60
N ALA A 43 -14.69 -17.78 -4.55
CA ALA A 43 -13.73 -16.71 -4.34
C ALA A 43 -14.35 -15.35 -4.66
N TYR A 44 -14.11 -14.39 -3.78
CA TYR A 44 -14.69 -13.05 -3.86
C TYR A 44 -13.64 -11.97 -3.58
N PHE A 45 -13.88 -10.77 -4.06
CA PHE A 45 -13.17 -9.57 -3.61
C PHE A 45 -14.12 -8.40 -3.44
N VAL A 46 -13.73 -7.44 -2.63
CA VAL A 46 -14.47 -6.19 -2.42
C VAL A 46 -13.50 -5.03 -2.23
N CYS A 47 -13.78 -3.88 -2.86
CA CYS A 47 -12.95 -2.68 -2.76
C CYS A 47 -13.63 -1.62 -1.88
N ARG A 48 -12.81 -0.82 -1.20
CA ARG A 48 -13.23 0.39 -0.49
C ARG A 48 -12.14 1.46 -0.67
N GLY A 49 -12.33 2.37 -1.62
CA GLY A 49 -11.31 3.35 -1.99
C GLY A 49 -10.04 2.67 -2.47
N ALA A 50 -8.92 2.98 -1.82
CA ALA A 50 -7.62 2.37 -2.12
C ALA A 50 -7.28 1.15 -1.23
N SER A 51 -8.31 0.46 -0.72
CA SER A 51 -8.19 -0.82 -0.02
C SER A 51 -9.01 -1.91 -0.71
N ILE A 52 -8.51 -3.15 -0.66
CA ILE A 52 -9.20 -4.31 -1.24
C ILE A 52 -9.07 -5.51 -0.29
N ILE A 53 -10.14 -6.30 -0.17
CA ILE A 53 -10.14 -7.56 0.56
C ILE A 53 -10.58 -8.65 -0.40
N ALA A 54 -9.78 -9.70 -0.55
CA ALA A 54 -10.12 -10.91 -1.29
C ALA A 54 -10.28 -12.06 -0.32
N PHE A 55 -11.24 -12.96 -0.59
CA PHE A 55 -11.47 -14.11 0.28
C PHE A 55 -12.01 -15.31 -0.46
N ARG A 56 -11.70 -16.49 0.08
CA ARG A 56 -12.25 -17.78 -0.36
C ARG A 56 -13.12 -18.35 0.74
N THR A 57 -14.40 -18.56 0.44
CA THR A 57 -15.31 -19.23 1.35
C THR A 57 -14.94 -20.70 1.50
N PRO A 58 -15.13 -21.31 2.68
CA PRO A 58 -14.88 -22.75 2.86
C PRO A 58 -15.84 -23.60 2.04
N LYS A 59 -15.42 -24.82 1.71
CA LYS A 59 -16.28 -25.82 1.05
C LYS A 59 -17.43 -26.24 1.96
N GLN A 60 -17.22 -26.25 3.29
CA GLN A 60 -18.23 -26.56 4.32
C GLN A 60 -18.11 -25.53 5.46
N TRP A 61 -19.17 -24.79 5.69
CA TRP A 61 -19.23 -23.82 6.76
C TRP A 61 -19.88 -24.46 8.01
N ASN A 62 -19.20 -24.45 9.15
CA ASN A 62 -19.67 -25.04 10.40
C ASN A 62 -19.12 -24.26 11.63
N ASP A 63 -19.42 -24.71 12.85
CA ASP A 63 -19.02 -24.02 14.08
C ASP A 63 -17.51 -24.05 14.33
N SER A 64 -16.80 -24.99 13.73
CA SER A 64 -15.32 -25.03 13.80
C SER A 64 -14.64 -24.14 12.76
N SER A 65 -15.39 -23.54 11.84
CA SER A 65 -14.82 -22.69 10.78
C SER A 65 -14.13 -21.45 11.36
N ARG A 66 -12.95 -21.14 10.85
CA ARG A 66 -12.06 -20.08 11.27
C ARG A 66 -11.71 -19.17 10.10
N PHE A 67 -11.17 -18.00 10.41
CA PHE A 67 -10.53 -17.16 9.42
C PHE A 67 -9.01 -17.34 9.45
N ARG A 68 -8.42 -17.50 8.27
CA ARG A 68 -6.97 -17.46 8.03
C ARG A 68 -6.71 -16.19 7.26
N ILE A 69 -6.19 -15.19 7.94
CA ILE A 69 -6.10 -13.81 7.42
C ILE A 69 -4.64 -13.48 7.17
N ALA A 70 -4.32 -12.99 5.97
CA ALA A 70 -3.05 -12.35 5.64
C ALA A 70 -3.30 -10.87 5.33
N LEU A 71 -2.44 -9.98 5.85
CA LEU A 71 -2.62 -8.54 5.72
C LEU A 71 -1.34 -7.88 5.21
N ALA A 72 -1.51 -6.90 4.32
CA ALA A 72 -0.49 -5.96 3.89
C ALA A 72 -1.12 -4.59 3.68
N HIS A 73 -0.32 -3.57 3.37
CA HIS A 73 -0.84 -2.24 3.03
C HIS A 73 -0.50 -1.84 1.60
N THR A 74 -1.40 -1.04 1.00
CA THR A 74 -1.34 -0.60 -0.40
C THR A 74 -0.61 0.72 -0.57
N ASP A 75 -0.51 1.51 0.51
CA ASP A 75 0.11 2.82 0.54
C ASP A 75 1.61 2.74 0.84
N PHE A 76 2.28 3.84 0.64
CA PHE A 76 3.72 4.02 0.85
C PHE A 76 4.01 5.51 0.98
N PRO A 77 5.15 5.93 1.57
CA PRO A 77 5.51 7.34 1.68
C PRO A 77 5.53 8.03 0.32
N ALA A 78 4.94 9.23 0.25
CA ALA A 78 4.77 9.96 -1.00
C ALA A 78 4.73 11.48 -0.78
N LEU A 79 4.75 12.23 -1.87
CA LEU A 79 4.42 13.65 -1.91
C LEU A 79 3.06 13.81 -2.59
N LYS A 80 2.02 14.12 -1.82
CA LYS A 80 0.69 14.39 -2.34
C LYS A 80 0.58 15.80 -2.89
N VAL A 81 -0.09 15.96 -4.01
CA VAL A 81 -0.34 17.28 -4.60
C VAL A 81 -1.38 18.00 -3.74
N SER A 82 -1.05 19.23 -3.32
CA SER A 82 -1.94 20.04 -2.47
C SER A 82 -3.21 20.44 -3.20
N PRO A 83 -4.33 20.72 -2.50
CA PRO A 83 -5.59 21.12 -3.14
C PRO A 83 -5.50 22.40 -4.00
N ASN A 84 -4.62 23.33 -3.62
CA ASN A 84 -4.30 24.54 -4.40
C ASN A 84 -2.79 24.52 -4.75
N PRO A 85 -2.41 23.72 -5.77
CA PRO A 85 -1.01 23.35 -5.94
C PRO A 85 -0.18 24.36 -6.71
N ASP A 86 -0.81 25.26 -7.48
CA ASP A 86 -0.09 26.14 -8.40
C ASP A 86 0.64 27.26 -7.64
N GLY A 87 1.94 27.31 -7.83
CA GLY A 87 2.82 28.36 -7.32
C GLY A 87 3.67 28.99 -8.44
N MET A 88 4.25 30.14 -8.17
CA MET A 88 5.22 30.77 -9.04
C MET A 88 6.39 31.26 -8.23
N ASN A 89 7.60 30.83 -8.58
CA ASN A 89 8.84 31.22 -7.95
C ASN A 89 9.92 31.46 -9.01
N ALA A 90 10.69 32.53 -8.87
CA ALA A 90 11.80 32.86 -9.76
C ALA A 90 11.45 32.76 -11.27
N GLY A 91 10.22 33.10 -11.65
CA GLY A 91 9.76 33.08 -13.05
C GLY A 91 9.41 31.67 -13.57
N VAL A 92 9.31 30.65 -12.73
CA VAL A 92 8.88 29.31 -13.10
C VAL A 92 7.65 28.89 -12.29
N CYS A 93 6.80 28.08 -12.90
CA CYS A 93 5.66 27.51 -12.21
C CYS A 93 6.10 26.32 -11.36
N THR A 94 5.61 26.27 -10.13
CA THR A 94 5.88 25.19 -9.19
C THR A 94 4.59 24.53 -8.75
N LEU A 95 4.68 23.25 -8.37
CA LEU A 95 3.60 22.46 -7.81
C LEU A 95 3.86 22.24 -6.32
N HIS A 96 2.96 22.73 -5.47
CA HIS A 96 3.03 22.51 -4.04
C HIS A 96 2.59 21.09 -3.68
N THR A 97 3.33 20.48 -2.74
CA THR A 97 3.04 19.13 -2.26
C THR A 97 2.99 19.07 -0.74
N GLU A 98 2.32 18.05 -0.23
CA GLU A 98 2.28 17.66 1.17
C GLU A 98 2.96 16.31 1.36
N VAL A 99 3.70 16.16 2.45
CA VAL A 99 4.34 14.88 2.80
C VAL A 99 3.28 13.90 3.31
N TYR A 100 3.25 12.70 2.74
CA TYR A 100 2.46 11.57 3.20
C TYR A 100 3.38 10.49 3.76
N GLY A 101 3.12 10.00 4.99
CA GLY A 101 3.96 9.04 5.68
C GLY A 101 5.31 9.61 6.13
N SER A 102 6.34 8.78 6.16
CA SER A 102 7.67 9.14 6.63
C SER A 102 8.76 8.93 5.57
N PRO A 103 8.75 9.66 4.43
CA PRO A 103 9.74 9.47 3.37
C PRO A 103 11.13 9.96 3.79
N LEU A 104 12.16 9.36 3.19
CA LEU A 104 13.52 9.90 3.21
C LEU A 104 13.56 11.13 2.30
N TYR A 105 13.51 12.34 2.86
CA TYR A 105 13.38 13.60 2.12
C TYR A 105 14.43 13.78 1.01
N THR A 106 15.67 13.43 1.29
CA THR A 106 16.77 13.56 0.34
C THR A 106 16.62 12.71 -0.90
N SER A 107 15.88 11.59 -0.80
CA SER A 107 15.67 10.67 -1.92
C SER A 107 14.64 11.17 -2.95
N TRP A 108 13.92 12.25 -2.66
CA TRP A 108 12.95 12.86 -3.56
C TRP A 108 13.50 13.98 -4.42
N LEU A 109 14.72 14.43 -4.11
CA LEU A 109 15.37 15.53 -4.80
C LEU A 109 16.16 15.02 -6.01
N ASP A 110 16.24 15.85 -7.05
CA ASP A 110 17.02 15.65 -8.29
C ASP A 110 16.70 14.36 -9.06
N ARG A 111 15.49 13.83 -8.90
CA ARG A 111 15.01 12.68 -9.66
C ARG A 111 13.77 13.00 -10.48
N ASP A 112 13.51 12.17 -11.49
CA ASP A 112 12.29 12.26 -12.27
C ASP A 112 11.11 11.73 -11.45
N LEU A 113 10.09 12.57 -11.30
CA LEU A 113 8.87 12.27 -10.57
C LEU A 113 7.70 12.24 -11.54
N GLY A 114 7.02 11.09 -11.62
CA GLY A 114 5.72 10.99 -12.26
C GLY A 114 4.61 11.49 -11.32
N TYR A 115 3.40 11.59 -11.82
CA TYR A 115 2.22 11.93 -11.03
C TYR A 115 1.03 11.05 -11.42
N ALA A 116 0.28 10.61 -10.44
CA ALA A 116 -0.82 9.69 -10.63
C ALA A 116 -1.79 9.73 -9.44
N GLY A 117 -2.99 9.22 -9.61
CA GLY A 117 -3.99 9.17 -8.55
C GLY A 117 -5.39 8.89 -9.03
N MET A 118 -6.36 9.46 -8.33
CA MET A 118 -7.78 9.35 -8.61
C MET A 118 -8.39 10.74 -8.86
N LEU A 119 -9.14 10.86 -9.93
CA LEU A 119 -9.91 12.06 -10.26
C LEU A 119 -11.39 11.81 -9.96
N ALA A 120 -12.03 12.73 -9.26
CA ALA A 120 -13.48 12.76 -9.06
C ALA A 120 -14.09 13.83 -9.97
N TYR A 121 -15.06 13.47 -10.79
CA TYR A 121 -15.63 14.35 -11.82
C TYR A 121 -17.11 14.10 -12.05
N VAL A 122 -17.76 15.04 -12.73
CA VAL A 122 -19.12 14.90 -13.26
C VAL A 122 -19.12 15.06 -14.77
N ASP A 123 -19.94 14.30 -15.49
CA ASP A 123 -20.09 14.42 -16.93
C ASP A 123 -20.91 15.64 -17.32
N ALA A 124 -20.70 16.12 -18.53
CA ALA A 124 -21.51 17.20 -19.11
C ALA A 124 -23.00 16.86 -19.20
N ALA A 125 -23.32 15.58 -19.46
CA ALA A 125 -24.69 15.09 -19.60
C ALA A 125 -25.40 14.80 -18.26
N ASP A 126 -24.61 14.54 -17.18
CA ASP A 126 -25.13 14.24 -15.85
C ASP A 126 -24.23 14.86 -14.78
N SER A 127 -24.56 16.10 -14.42
CA SER A 127 -23.83 16.85 -13.39
C SER A 127 -24.18 16.45 -11.95
N ALA A 128 -25.14 15.54 -11.72
CA ALA A 128 -25.56 15.08 -10.41
C ALA A 128 -24.83 13.80 -9.96
N THR A 129 -24.37 12.98 -10.89
CA THR A 129 -23.70 11.72 -10.59
C THR A 129 -22.17 11.91 -10.55
N LEU A 130 -21.60 11.73 -9.37
CA LEU A 130 -20.15 11.75 -9.16
C LEU A 130 -19.52 10.46 -9.72
N LYS A 131 -18.52 10.62 -10.55
CA LYS A 131 -17.71 9.52 -11.12
C LYS A 131 -16.25 9.64 -10.71
N THR A 132 -15.52 8.54 -10.81
CA THR A 132 -14.07 8.52 -10.57
C THR A 132 -13.32 7.98 -11.79
N LYS A 133 -12.10 8.48 -11.99
CA LYS A 133 -11.19 8.01 -13.03
C LYS A 133 -9.81 7.79 -12.43
N LEU A 134 -9.28 6.58 -12.57
CA LEU A 134 -7.87 6.31 -12.30
C LEU A 134 -7.02 7.05 -13.34
N PHE A 135 -5.97 7.73 -12.86
CA PHE A 135 -5.18 8.64 -13.66
C PHE A 135 -3.69 8.43 -13.46
N ARG A 136 -2.93 8.42 -14.56
CA ARG A 136 -1.48 8.47 -14.56
C ARG A 136 -1.02 9.43 -15.65
N GLY A 137 -0.37 10.53 -15.25
CA GLY A 137 0.10 11.54 -16.17
C GLY A 137 1.35 11.12 -16.94
N ALA A 138 1.48 11.63 -18.16
CA ALA A 138 2.62 11.34 -19.06
C ALA A 138 3.81 12.28 -18.87
N LYS A 139 3.68 13.35 -18.06
CA LYS A 139 4.74 14.34 -17.84
C LYS A 139 5.52 14.04 -16.57
N LEU A 140 6.72 14.59 -16.49
CA LEU A 140 7.60 14.44 -15.35
C LEU A 140 7.83 15.77 -14.66
N PHE A 141 8.01 15.71 -13.35
CA PHE A 141 8.36 16.79 -12.46
C PHE A 141 9.76 16.57 -11.90
N ARG A 142 10.35 17.61 -11.33
CA ARG A 142 11.60 17.51 -10.58
C ARG A 142 11.62 18.53 -9.44
N ILE A 143 12.13 18.10 -8.30
CA ILE A 143 12.41 18.98 -7.17
C ILE A 143 13.92 19.19 -7.14
N PRO A 144 14.44 20.37 -7.58
CA PRO A 144 15.86 20.59 -7.68
C PRO A 144 16.48 20.88 -6.32
N GLN A 145 17.68 20.36 -6.08
CA GLN A 145 18.52 20.79 -4.97
C GLN A 145 19.17 22.14 -5.25
N LEU A 146 19.52 22.82 -4.17
CA LEU A 146 20.31 24.03 -4.23
C LEU A 146 21.74 23.70 -4.68
N ALA A 147 22.29 24.48 -5.62
CA ALA A 147 23.65 24.31 -6.08
C ALA A 147 24.65 24.40 -4.92
N VAL A 148 25.70 23.57 -4.93
CA VAL A 148 26.73 23.53 -3.88
C VAL A 148 27.36 24.90 -3.59
N HIS A 149 27.43 25.78 -4.60
CA HIS A 149 27.96 27.15 -4.43
C HIS A 149 27.11 28.03 -3.50
N LEU A 150 25.83 27.71 -3.36
CA LEU A 150 24.88 28.41 -2.48
C LEU A 150 24.66 27.66 -1.14
N ASN A 151 25.14 26.41 -1.03
CA ASN A 151 25.12 25.62 0.20
C ASN A 151 26.45 24.88 0.40
N ARG A 152 27.52 25.65 0.67
CA ARG A 152 28.91 25.14 0.65
C ARG A 152 29.20 24.05 1.68
N ASN A 153 28.47 24.05 2.78
CA ASN A 153 28.70 23.13 3.89
C ASN A 153 27.83 21.86 3.81
N VAL A 154 27.06 21.69 2.74
CA VAL A 154 26.09 20.56 2.63
C VAL A 154 26.73 19.19 2.83
N ASN A 155 27.98 19.01 2.38
CA ASN A 155 28.69 17.73 2.51
C ASN A 155 29.29 17.50 3.91
N GLN A 156 29.46 18.56 4.73
CA GLN A 156 29.92 18.45 6.12
C GLN A 156 28.74 18.34 7.11
N ASP A 157 27.74 19.21 6.94
CA ASP A 157 26.62 19.36 7.87
C ASP A 157 25.44 18.43 7.54
N GLY A 158 25.45 17.80 6.36
CA GLY A 158 24.34 17.06 5.79
C GLY A 158 23.25 17.94 5.20
N LEU A 159 22.49 17.40 4.27
CA LEU A 159 21.37 18.09 3.65
C LEU A 159 20.16 18.12 4.61
N LYS A 160 19.76 19.32 5.02
CA LYS A 160 18.57 19.57 5.84
C LYS A 160 17.45 20.08 4.94
N VAL A 161 16.45 19.26 4.73
CA VAL A 161 15.28 19.57 3.90
C VAL A 161 14.14 20.08 4.78
N ASN A 162 13.59 21.24 4.44
CA ASN A 162 12.35 21.74 5.02
C ASN A 162 11.19 21.39 4.05
N PRO A 163 10.32 20.44 4.38
CA PRO A 163 9.28 19.99 3.45
C PRO A 163 8.30 21.10 3.02
N GLN A 164 8.10 22.12 3.84
CA GLN A 164 7.22 23.25 3.51
C GLN A 164 7.79 24.13 2.39
N VAL A 165 9.11 24.24 2.30
CA VAL A 165 9.79 25.19 1.41
C VAL A 165 10.45 24.47 0.23
N ASP A 166 11.05 23.31 0.48
CA ASP A 166 11.92 22.64 -0.48
C ASP A 166 11.17 21.64 -1.38
N PHE A 167 9.94 21.23 -1.05
CA PHE A 167 9.16 20.26 -1.81
C PHE A 167 8.19 20.90 -2.82
N ASN A 168 8.65 21.92 -3.51
CA ASN A 168 7.95 22.52 -4.63
C ASN A 168 8.51 21.98 -5.95
N ALA A 169 7.75 21.12 -6.62
CA ALA A 169 8.21 20.52 -7.86
C ALA A 169 8.11 21.51 -9.04
N LEU A 170 9.11 21.49 -9.92
CA LEU A 170 9.07 22.27 -11.15
C LEU A 170 7.97 21.71 -12.06
N TRP A 171 7.06 22.59 -12.45
CA TRP A 171 5.87 22.26 -13.24
C TRP A 171 5.98 22.72 -14.70
N CYS A 172 6.25 24.01 -14.94
CA CYS A 172 6.44 24.57 -16.28
C CYS A 172 7.34 25.83 -16.23
N GLY A 173 7.82 26.28 -17.40
CA GLY A 173 8.45 27.59 -17.53
C GLY A 173 7.48 28.73 -17.22
N ALA A 174 7.93 29.97 -17.34
CA ALA A 174 7.11 31.14 -17.05
C ALA A 174 5.74 31.04 -17.77
N ALA A 175 4.67 31.04 -16.97
CA ALA A 175 3.33 31.10 -17.53
C ALA A 175 3.14 32.45 -18.22
N GLN A 176 2.75 32.46 -19.50
CA GLN A 176 2.27 33.66 -20.14
C GLN A 176 0.88 33.95 -19.58
N ASP A 177 0.69 35.16 -19.08
CA ASP A 177 -0.60 35.72 -18.66
C ASP A 177 -1.33 34.98 -17.51
N GLY A 178 -0.85 35.14 -16.26
CA GLY A 178 -1.71 35.04 -15.06
C GLY A 178 -2.58 33.78 -14.91
N ASN A 179 -2.20 32.67 -15.54
CA ASN A 179 -2.99 31.43 -15.51
C ASN A 179 -3.07 30.89 -14.08
N LYS A 180 -4.25 31.05 -13.49
CA LYS A 180 -4.66 30.35 -12.27
C LYS A 180 -5.15 28.97 -12.65
N ASN A 181 -4.96 28.00 -11.75
CA ASN A 181 -5.45 26.61 -11.89
C ASN A 181 -4.80 25.82 -13.06
N LEU A 182 -3.51 26.03 -13.34
CA LEU A 182 -2.79 25.32 -14.40
C LEU A 182 -2.88 23.79 -14.23
N PHE A 183 -2.67 23.31 -12.98
CA PHE A 183 -2.70 21.89 -12.71
C PHE A 183 -4.10 21.29 -12.83
N VAL A 184 -5.11 21.96 -12.27
CA VAL A 184 -6.51 21.54 -12.40
C VAL A 184 -6.93 21.49 -13.88
N ASN A 185 -6.59 22.52 -14.66
CA ASN A 185 -6.86 22.55 -16.09
C ASN A 185 -6.14 21.44 -16.87
N ALA A 186 -4.96 21.04 -16.41
CA ALA A 186 -4.24 19.90 -17.00
C ALA A 186 -4.93 18.57 -16.68
N LEU A 187 -5.45 18.39 -15.47
CA LEU A 187 -6.23 17.21 -15.08
C LEU A 187 -7.58 17.14 -15.82
N GLU A 188 -8.24 18.28 -16.03
CA GLU A 188 -9.50 18.31 -16.77
C GLU A 188 -9.35 17.84 -18.21
N LYS A 189 -8.21 18.12 -18.86
CA LYS A 189 -7.92 17.62 -20.22
C LYS A 189 -7.79 16.09 -20.30
N GLU A 190 -7.60 15.43 -19.19
CA GLU A 190 -7.59 13.97 -19.12
C GLU A 190 -9.00 13.37 -19.03
N LEU A 191 -10.03 14.20 -18.80
CA LEU A 191 -11.43 13.79 -18.75
C LEU A 191 -12.07 13.83 -20.14
N SER A 192 -13.30 13.32 -20.25
CA SER A 192 -14.11 13.42 -21.46
C SER A 192 -14.47 14.87 -21.75
N GLU A 193 -14.71 15.20 -23.02
CA GLU A 193 -15.10 16.54 -23.43
C GLU A 193 -16.36 17.02 -22.67
N GLY A 194 -16.27 18.20 -22.08
CA GLY A 194 -17.33 18.81 -21.28
C GLY A 194 -17.48 18.27 -19.86
N ALA A 195 -16.72 17.25 -19.47
CA ALA A 195 -16.68 16.82 -18.07
C ALA A 195 -15.96 17.87 -17.20
N ARG A 196 -16.36 17.99 -15.94
CA ARG A 196 -15.80 18.94 -14.98
C ARG A 196 -15.17 18.18 -13.80
N LEU A 197 -13.93 18.49 -13.53
CA LEU A 197 -13.24 17.99 -12.33
C LEU A 197 -13.92 18.58 -11.06
N VAL A 198 -14.18 17.74 -10.08
CA VAL A 198 -14.76 18.14 -8.79
C VAL A 198 -13.68 18.13 -7.71
N ASP A 199 -12.85 17.07 -7.70
CA ASP A 199 -11.77 16.88 -6.74
C ASP A 199 -10.73 15.90 -7.29
N PHE A 200 -9.56 15.83 -6.66
CA PHE A 200 -8.50 14.90 -7.02
C PHE A 200 -7.71 14.43 -5.79
N ASP A 201 -7.24 13.20 -5.82
CA ASP A 201 -6.21 12.68 -4.92
C ASP A 201 -5.05 12.18 -5.78
N VAL A 202 -4.07 13.06 -6.00
CA VAL A 202 -2.91 12.84 -6.87
C VAL A 202 -1.64 12.94 -6.03
N GLN A 203 -0.69 12.05 -6.28
CA GLN A 203 0.63 12.06 -5.66
C GLN A 203 1.73 11.97 -6.70
N LEU A 204 2.90 12.49 -6.34
CA LEU A 204 4.13 12.25 -7.07
C LEU A 204 4.68 10.88 -6.71
N PHE A 205 5.34 10.24 -7.67
CA PHE A 205 6.02 8.96 -7.48
C PHE A 205 7.37 8.94 -8.20
N ASP A 206 8.30 8.14 -7.72
CA ASP A 206 9.57 7.89 -8.41
C ASP A 206 9.31 7.24 -9.77
N ALA A 207 9.70 7.92 -10.84
CA ALA A 207 9.49 7.45 -12.21
C ALA A 207 10.50 6.38 -12.64
N GLN A 208 11.54 6.12 -11.85
CA GLN A 208 12.49 5.06 -12.13
C GLN A 208 11.79 3.70 -12.05
N PRO A 209 11.84 2.88 -13.10
CA PRO A 209 11.22 1.56 -13.07
C PRO A 209 11.94 0.60 -12.13
N ALA A 210 11.20 -0.36 -11.59
CA ALA A 210 11.78 -1.49 -10.89
C ALA A 210 12.67 -2.30 -11.83
N HIS A 211 13.84 -2.72 -11.35
CA HIS A 211 14.82 -3.48 -12.14
C HIS A 211 15.67 -4.40 -11.28
N GLY A 212 16.23 -5.41 -11.91
CA GLY A 212 17.23 -6.28 -11.32
C GLY A 212 18.62 -5.64 -11.32
N GLY A 213 19.53 -6.19 -10.51
CA GLY A 213 20.91 -5.76 -10.46
C GLY A 213 21.76 -6.61 -9.50
N GLY A 214 23.03 -6.24 -9.37
CA GLY A 214 24.06 -7.05 -8.74
C GLY A 214 24.88 -7.82 -9.78
N LEU A 215 25.94 -8.46 -9.35
CA LEU A 215 26.83 -9.20 -10.25
C LEU A 215 26.13 -10.41 -10.92
N ASN A 216 25.16 -11.00 -10.20
CA ASN A 216 24.42 -12.19 -10.64
C ASN A 216 22.92 -11.94 -10.69
N ASP A 217 22.48 -10.68 -10.86
CA ASP A 217 21.08 -10.25 -10.84
C ASP A 217 20.32 -10.66 -9.56
N GLU A 218 21.03 -10.74 -8.42
CA GLU A 218 20.50 -11.17 -7.13
C GLU A 218 19.70 -10.09 -6.37
N TRP A 219 19.73 -8.85 -6.85
CA TRP A 219 19.05 -7.71 -6.21
C TRP A 219 17.84 -7.23 -7.01
N ILE A 220 16.85 -6.76 -6.30
CA ILE A 220 15.74 -5.99 -6.85
C ILE A 220 15.83 -4.55 -6.34
N TYR A 221 15.87 -3.61 -7.27
CA TYR A 221 15.86 -2.17 -6.97
C TYR A 221 14.53 -1.56 -7.38
N SER A 222 13.80 -1.03 -6.43
CA SER A 222 12.55 -0.33 -6.67
C SER A 222 12.22 0.59 -5.49
N GLY A 223 11.51 1.66 -5.74
CA GLY A 223 10.72 2.32 -4.71
C GLY A 223 9.52 1.44 -4.33
N ARG A 224 8.86 1.75 -3.22
CA ARG A 224 7.58 1.15 -2.82
C ARG A 224 7.62 -0.37 -2.53
N LEU A 225 8.81 -0.97 -2.35
CA LEU A 225 8.93 -2.37 -1.93
C LEU A 225 8.20 -2.60 -0.62
N ASP A 226 8.26 -1.65 0.28
CA ASP A 226 7.39 -1.46 1.41
C ASP A 226 6.13 -0.70 0.93
N ASN A 227 4.93 -1.35 0.88
CA ASN A 227 4.71 -2.77 1.21
C ASN A 227 4.16 -3.55 -0.01
N LEU A 228 4.44 -3.08 -1.24
CA LEU A 228 3.99 -3.73 -2.48
C LEU A 228 4.52 -5.16 -2.63
N SER A 229 5.70 -5.46 -2.06
CA SER A 229 6.25 -6.82 -2.05
C SER A 229 5.34 -7.80 -1.32
N SER A 230 4.85 -7.40 -0.14
CA SER A 230 3.90 -8.21 0.63
C SER A 230 2.53 -8.28 -0.04
N CYS A 231 2.08 -7.17 -0.65
CA CYS A 231 0.85 -7.17 -1.45
C CYS A 231 0.89 -8.21 -2.57
N HIS A 232 1.97 -8.20 -3.36
CA HIS A 232 2.14 -9.17 -4.45
C HIS A 232 2.17 -10.61 -3.92
N ALA A 233 2.97 -10.88 -2.88
CA ALA A 233 3.10 -12.21 -2.31
C ALA A 233 1.77 -12.77 -1.76
N ILE A 234 0.99 -11.94 -1.04
CA ILE A 234 -0.33 -12.34 -0.51
C ILE A 234 -1.33 -12.55 -1.66
N ALA A 235 -1.30 -11.71 -2.70
CA ALA A 235 -2.18 -11.85 -3.85
C ALA A 235 -1.91 -13.16 -4.61
N GLU A 236 -0.64 -13.49 -4.87
CA GLU A 236 -0.26 -14.78 -5.47
C GLU A 236 -0.69 -15.95 -4.59
N ALA A 237 -0.52 -15.85 -3.27
CA ALA A 237 -0.91 -16.90 -2.34
C ALA A 237 -2.42 -17.16 -2.33
N ILE A 238 -3.27 -16.10 -2.27
CA ILE A 238 -4.73 -16.28 -2.25
C ILE A 238 -5.26 -16.76 -3.60
N VAL A 239 -4.63 -16.35 -4.71
CA VAL A 239 -5.01 -16.78 -6.07
C VAL A 239 -4.69 -18.26 -6.27
N SER A 240 -3.50 -18.72 -5.88
CA SER A 240 -3.06 -20.10 -6.02
C SER A 240 -3.70 -21.07 -5.01
N ALA A 241 -4.24 -20.56 -3.90
CA ALA A 241 -4.86 -21.38 -2.88
C ALA A 241 -6.18 -21.98 -3.38
N GLU A 242 -6.48 -23.20 -2.97
CA GLU A 242 -7.84 -23.78 -3.07
C GLU A 242 -8.68 -23.36 -1.85
N SER A 243 -10.01 -23.36 -2.03
CA SER A 243 -10.94 -23.22 -0.91
C SER A 243 -10.72 -24.34 0.10
N ALA A 244 -10.40 -23.98 1.34
CA ALA A 244 -10.22 -24.94 2.42
C ALA A 244 -11.53 -25.67 2.74
N LYS A 245 -11.43 -26.81 3.43
CA LYS A 245 -12.64 -27.56 3.81
C LYS A 245 -13.55 -26.74 4.71
N ASN A 246 -13.00 -26.20 5.79
CA ASN A 246 -13.76 -25.51 6.85
C ASN A 246 -13.32 -24.06 7.11
N ASP A 247 -12.13 -23.64 6.70
CA ASP A 247 -11.61 -22.31 7.00
C ASP A 247 -11.86 -21.34 5.85
N CYS A 248 -12.19 -20.09 6.17
CA CYS A 248 -12.24 -18.99 5.23
C CYS A 248 -10.84 -18.37 5.09
N LEU A 249 -10.32 -18.33 3.86
CA LEU A 249 -9.04 -17.69 3.57
C LEU A 249 -9.31 -16.23 3.21
N VAL A 250 -8.59 -15.30 3.83
CA VAL A 250 -8.80 -13.85 3.68
C VAL A 250 -7.47 -13.17 3.42
N ALA A 251 -7.41 -12.36 2.37
CA ALA A 251 -6.29 -11.50 2.03
C ALA A 251 -6.75 -10.05 2.11
N CYS A 252 -6.12 -9.25 2.96
CA CYS A 252 -6.47 -7.85 3.19
C CYS A 252 -5.33 -6.95 2.75
N PHE A 253 -5.67 -5.89 2.01
CA PHE A 253 -4.74 -4.89 1.52
C PHE A 253 -5.31 -3.53 1.90
N PHE A 254 -4.77 -2.93 2.96
CA PHE A 254 -5.30 -1.70 3.54
C PHE A 254 -4.53 -0.48 3.08
N ASN A 255 -5.22 0.63 2.93
CA ASN A 255 -4.64 1.95 2.72
C ASN A 255 -4.37 2.64 4.07
N ASN A 256 -3.54 3.68 4.06
CA ASN A 256 -3.24 4.57 5.19
C ASN A 256 -2.52 3.90 6.38
N GLU A 257 -1.75 2.85 6.17
CA GLU A 257 -0.86 2.30 7.19
C GLU A 257 0.17 3.35 7.61
N GLU A 258 0.82 4.01 6.66
CA GLU A 258 1.90 5.00 6.81
C GLU A 258 1.50 6.25 7.62
N VAL A 259 0.22 6.42 7.87
CA VAL A 259 -0.36 7.53 8.67
C VAL A 259 -1.23 7.05 9.84
N GLY A 260 -1.12 5.76 10.22
CA GLY A 260 -1.67 5.21 11.46
C GLY A 260 -2.96 4.42 11.32
N SER A 261 -3.40 4.05 10.13
CA SER A 261 -4.51 3.11 9.87
C SER A 261 -5.91 3.51 10.37
N THR A 262 -6.10 4.69 10.95
CA THR A 262 -7.35 5.10 11.66
C THR A 262 -8.40 5.72 10.73
N THR A 263 -8.33 5.47 9.44
CA THR A 263 -9.27 5.99 8.45
C THR A 263 -10.36 4.97 8.12
N ARG A 264 -11.34 5.39 7.29
CA ARG A 264 -12.36 4.50 6.73
C ARG A 264 -11.77 3.33 5.94
N GLU A 265 -10.60 3.52 5.31
CA GLU A 265 -9.91 2.56 4.47
C GLU A 265 -8.82 1.79 5.22
N GLY A 266 -8.34 2.32 6.33
CA GLY A 266 -7.27 1.73 7.12
C GLY A 266 -7.69 0.48 7.90
N ALA A 267 -6.71 -0.27 8.37
CA ALA A 267 -6.90 -1.53 9.09
C ALA A 267 -7.67 -1.36 10.41
N ALA A 268 -7.57 -0.20 11.06
CA ALA A 268 -8.32 0.13 12.30
C ALA A 268 -9.78 0.53 12.03
N GLY A 269 -10.18 0.68 10.75
CA GLY A 269 -11.55 0.93 10.35
C GLY A 269 -12.45 -0.32 10.48
N ASN A 270 -13.67 -0.20 10.00
CA ASN A 270 -14.65 -1.29 10.07
C ASN A 270 -14.69 -2.18 8.81
N PHE A 271 -13.80 -1.96 7.84
CA PHE A 271 -13.92 -2.63 6.54
C PHE A 271 -13.83 -4.15 6.66
N LEU A 272 -12.78 -4.67 7.29
CA LEU A 272 -12.62 -6.10 7.51
C LEU A 272 -13.81 -6.68 8.30
N LYS A 273 -14.24 -5.99 9.36
CA LYS A 273 -15.35 -6.44 10.17
C LYS A 273 -16.63 -6.60 9.33
N CYS A 274 -16.98 -5.60 8.49
CA CYS A 274 -18.15 -5.66 7.63
C CYS A 274 -18.10 -6.85 6.65
N VAL A 275 -16.91 -7.14 6.09
CA VAL A 275 -16.73 -8.29 5.18
C VAL A 275 -16.90 -9.61 5.92
N LEU A 276 -16.27 -9.75 7.09
CA LEU A 276 -16.36 -10.98 7.90
C LEU A 276 -17.78 -11.21 8.47
N ASP A 277 -18.49 -10.16 8.89
CA ASP A 277 -19.89 -10.27 9.30
C ASP A 277 -20.78 -10.78 8.16
N SER A 278 -20.59 -10.27 6.95
CA SER A 278 -21.33 -10.73 5.77
C SER A 278 -21.07 -12.21 5.46
N SER A 279 -19.86 -12.71 5.72
CA SER A 279 -19.50 -14.11 5.52
C SER A 279 -20.15 -15.07 6.54
N THR A 280 -20.58 -14.56 7.70
CA THR A 280 -21.29 -15.37 8.71
C THR A 280 -22.77 -15.53 8.41
N SER A 281 -23.37 -14.69 7.59
CA SER A 281 -24.79 -14.71 7.22
C SER A 281 -25.19 -15.86 6.27
N LEU A 282 -24.24 -16.62 5.73
CA LEU A 282 -24.48 -17.82 4.93
C LEU A 282 -25.38 -18.88 5.60
N ARG A 283 -25.53 -18.82 6.93
CA ARG A 283 -26.30 -19.78 7.73
C ARG A 283 -27.73 -19.39 8.04
N SER A 284 -28.10 -18.12 7.91
CA SER A 284 -29.49 -17.71 8.22
C SER A 284 -30.53 -18.37 7.27
N ALA A 285 -30.10 -18.92 6.16
CA ALA A 285 -30.94 -19.69 5.24
C ALA A 285 -31.15 -21.14 5.65
N GLN A 286 -30.46 -21.66 6.67
CA GLN A 286 -30.50 -23.10 7.07
C GLN A 286 -31.05 -23.35 8.48
N ASN A 287 -31.92 -22.51 9.01
CA ASN A 287 -32.71 -22.72 10.26
C ASN A 287 -31.96 -23.37 11.46
N ASP A 288 -30.66 -23.07 11.67
CA ASP A 288 -29.88 -23.65 12.76
C ASP A 288 -29.64 -22.60 13.84
N GLU A 289 -30.25 -22.79 15.03
CA GLU A 289 -30.25 -21.82 16.15
C GLU A 289 -28.89 -21.71 16.88
N SER A 290 -27.88 -22.49 16.53
CA SER A 290 -26.56 -22.49 17.16
C SER A 290 -25.56 -21.63 16.41
N HIS A 291 -25.70 -20.30 16.47
CA HIS A 291 -24.78 -19.39 15.79
C HIS A 291 -23.58 -19.03 16.66
N SER A 292 -22.37 -19.53 16.33
CA SER A 292 -21.16 -18.95 16.86
C SER A 292 -21.01 -17.52 16.31
N SER A 293 -20.99 -16.53 17.22
CA SER A 293 -20.84 -15.10 16.85
C SER A 293 -19.53 -14.86 16.10
N LEU A 294 -19.45 -13.78 15.31
CA LEU A 294 -18.19 -13.36 14.68
C LEU A 294 -17.06 -13.26 15.72
N ALA A 295 -17.33 -12.72 16.91
CA ALA A 295 -16.37 -12.62 17.99
C ALA A 295 -15.80 -14.01 18.41
N PHE A 296 -16.64 -15.03 18.51
CA PHE A 296 -16.19 -16.40 18.80
C PHE A 296 -15.29 -16.96 17.71
N ARG A 297 -15.65 -16.76 16.44
CA ARG A 297 -14.83 -17.21 15.30
C ARG A 297 -13.49 -16.49 15.26
N LEU A 298 -13.49 -15.17 15.48
CA LEU A 298 -12.28 -14.37 15.52
C LEU A 298 -11.33 -14.80 16.64
N SER A 299 -11.85 -15.18 17.83
CA SER A 299 -11.03 -15.60 18.96
C SER A 299 -10.20 -16.86 18.70
N SER A 300 -10.58 -17.66 17.71
CA SER A 300 -9.89 -18.88 17.30
C SER A 300 -9.29 -18.79 15.87
N SER A 301 -9.34 -17.61 15.28
CA SER A 301 -8.72 -17.29 13.99
C SER A 301 -7.28 -16.84 14.17
N ILE A 302 -6.53 -16.80 13.08
CA ILE A 302 -5.17 -16.27 13.04
C ILE A 302 -5.05 -15.20 11.95
N ALA A 303 -4.34 -14.13 12.28
CA ALA A 303 -3.98 -13.08 11.34
C ALA A 303 -2.46 -12.98 11.24
N LEU A 304 -1.94 -12.97 10.02
CA LEU A 304 -0.54 -12.75 9.70
C LEU A 304 -0.41 -11.37 9.02
N SER A 305 0.10 -10.40 9.76
CA SER A 305 0.46 -9.09 9.20
C SER A 305 1.84 -9.19 8.58
N ILE A 306 1.92 -8.93 7.28
CA ILE A 306 3.16 -9.03 6.50
C ILE A 306 3.55 -7.63 6.06
N ASP A 307 4.74 -7.24 6.51
CA ASP A 307 5.31 -5.93 6.27
C ASP A 307 6.82 -6.05 6.14
N MET A 308 7.46 -5.14 5.43
CA MET A 308 8.89 -5.21 5.18
C MET A 308 9.70 -5.05 6.47
N ALA A 309 10.86 -5.72 6.51
CA ALA A 309 11.87 -5.55 7.54
C ALA A 309 13.14 -5.04 6.89
N HIS A 310 13.76 -4.02 7.49
CA HIS A 310 15.09 -3.59 7.05
C HIS A 310 16.14 -4.64 7.41
N ALA A 311 17.01 -4.95 6.46
CA ALA A 311 18.20 -5.78 6.71
C ALA A 311 19.32 -4.96 7.35
N GLU A 312 20.32 -5.65 7.88
CA GLU A 312 21.55 -5.02 8.37
C GLU A 312 22.18 -4.16 7.27
N HIS A 313 22.41 -2.89 7.62
CA HIS A 313 22.98 -1.95 6.66
C HIS A 313 24.50 -2.13 6.55
N PRO A 314 25.09 -2.40 5.36
CA PRO A 314 26.51 -2.76 5.23
C PRO A 314 27.47 -1.67 5.72
N ASN A 315 27.08 -0.41 5.67
CA ASN A 315 27.89 0.71 6.13
C ASN A 315 27.53 1.21 7.53
N HIS A 316 26.51 0.62 8.19
CA HIS A 316 25.98 1.07 9.48
C HIS A 316 25.51 -0.12 10.34
N THR A 317 26.36 -1.13 10.47
CA THR A 317 26.04 -2.33 11.25
C THR A 317 25.79 -2.01 12.72
N GLU A 318 26.41 -0.95 13.24
CA GLU A 318 26.22 -0.44 14.60
C GLU A 318 24.80 0.06 14.90
N LYS A 319 23.97 0.25 13.86
CA LYS A 319 22.55 0.67 14.01
C LYS A 319 21.62 -0.50 14.30
N HIS A 320 22.09 -1.72 14.20
CA HIS A 320 21.30 -2.91 14.42
C HIS A 320 21.58 -3.56 15.78
N GLU A 321 20.64 -4.33 16.31
CA GLU A 321 20.89 -5.20 17.44
C GLU A 321 21.75 -6.39 16.95
N PRO A 322 22.95 -6.61 17.54
CA PRO A 322 23.96 -7.45 16.89
C PRO A 322 23.63 -8.94 16.79
N ASN A 323 22.69 -9.45 17.60
CA ASN A 323 22.31 -10.87 17.59
C ASN A 323 21.06 -11.14 16.73
N HIS A 324 20.34 -10.10 16.29
CA HIS A 324 19.04 -10.21 15.61
C HIS A 324 18.93 -9.25 14.44
N ALA A 325 20.04 -8.95 13.75
CA ALA A 325 20.07 -8.17 12.53
C ALA A 325 19.72 -9.08 11.35
N PRO A 326 18.61 -8.85 10.64
CA PRO A 326 18.27 -9.65 9.46
C PRO A 326 19.25 -9.42 8.33
N LEU A 327 19.56 -10.47 7.58
CA LEU A 327 20.40 -10.41 6.39
C LEU A 327 19.55 -10.55 5.12
N LEU A 328 19.92 -9.81 4.07
CA LEU A 328 19.28 -9.93 2.76
C LEU A 328 19.42 -11.36 2.20
N GLY A 329 18.37 -11.87 1.58
CA GLY A 329 18.34 -13.19 0.97
C GLY A 329 18.37 -14.38 1.94
N LYS A 330 18.22 -14.15 3.27
CA LYS A 330 18.26 -15.21 4.29
C LYS A 330 16.88 -15.60 4.83
N GLY A 331 15.83 -15.30 4.09
CA GLY A 331 14.47 -15.72 4.41
C GLY A 331 13.62 -14.63 5.07
N VAL A 332 12.41 -15.00 5.46
CA VAL A 332 11.43 -14.11 6.08
C VAL A 332 11.85 -13.72 7.50
N VAL A 333 11.29 -12.62 8.00
CA VAL A 333 11.68 -12.03 9.28
C VAL A 333 10.48 -12.01 10.23
N LEU A 334 10.60 -12.71 11.36
CA LEU A 334 9.69 -12.60 12.50
C LEU A 334 10.08 -11.37 13.33
N LYS A 335 9.26 -10.34 13.30
CA LYS A 335 9.43 -9.13 14.12
C LYS A 335 8.87 -9.39 15.53
N THR A 336 9.68 -9.18 16.57
CA THR A 336 9.27 -9.27 17.98
C THR A 336 9.68 -8.05 18.77
N ASN A 337 8.93 -7.71 19.80
CA ASN A 337 9.24 -6.59 20.68
C ASN A 337 8.69 -6.84 22.09
N SER A 338 9.52 -6.72 23.12
CA SER A 338 9.14 -6.96 24.53
C SER A 338 8.07 -5.96 25.02
N GLN A 339 8.03 -4.74 24.46
CA GLN A 339 7.03 -3.72 24.76
C GLN A 339 5.76 -3.85 23.92
N LYS A 340 5.62 -4.96 23.19
CA LYS A 340 4.43 -5.27 22.35
C LYS A 340 4.13 -4.22 21.28
N ARG A 341 5.15 -3.63 20.67
CA ARG A 341 5.02 -2.81 19.48
C ARG A 341 4.64 -3.64 18.25
N TYR A 342 5.02 -4.93 18.24
CA TYR A 342 4.52 -5.94 17.29
C TYR A 342 3.56 -6.87 18.03
N ALA A 343 2.54 -7.34 17.33
CA ALA A 343 1.50 -8.22 17.88
C ALA A 343 1.98 -9.66 18.16
N SER A 344 3.19 -10.00 17.75
CA SER A 344 3.77 -11.33 17.95
C SER A 344 3.85 -11.70 19.44
N ASP A 345 3.36 -12.89 19.76
CA ASP A 345 3.43 -13.50 21.09
C ASP A 345 4.10 -14.89 21.04
N LEU A 346 4.13 -15.61 22.15
CA LEU A 346 4.74 -16.94 22.22
C LEU A 346 4.08 -17.92 21.25
N MET A 347 2.75 -17.98 21.25
CA MET A 347 2.00 -18.99 20.46
C MET A 347 2.02 -18.67 18.97
N SER A 348 1.78 -17.43 18.59
CA SER A 348 1.83 -17.01 17.18
C SER A 348 3.23 -17.14 16.59
N SER A 349 4.27 -16.78 17.36
CA SER A 349 5.67 -16.96 16.97
C SER A 349 6.04 -18.43 16.80
N ALA A 350 5.62 -19.30 17.72
CA ALA A 350 5.85 -20.74 17.62
C ALA A 350 5.14 -21.36 16.40
N GLN A 351 3.89 -20.96 16.14
CA GLN A 351 3.14 -21.41 14.96
C GLN A 351 3.83 -20.98 13.66
N LEU A 352 4.29 -19.73 13.55
CA LEU A 352 5.02 -19.27 12.38
C LEU A 352 6.34 -20.02 12.17
N ARG A 353 7.09 -20.29 13.24
CA ARG A 353 8.32 -21.11 13.18
C ARG A 353 8.05 -22.50 12.64
N LEU A 354 7.04 -23.19 13.16
CA LEU A 354 6.65 -24.51 12.69
C LEU A 354 6.16 -24.47 11.22
N LEU A 355 5.41 -23.45 10.84
CA LEU A 355 4.98 -23.27 9.45
C LEU A 355 6.17 -23.12 8.51
N CYS A 356 7.12 -22.26 8.85
CA CYS A 356 8.34 -22.06 8.06
C CYS A 356 9.20 -23.33 7.99
N GLU A 357 9.36 -24.04 9.10
CA GLU A 357 10.08 -25.33 9.16
C GLU A 357 9.45 -26.37 8.23
N HIS A 358 8.11 -26.58 8.32
CA HIS A 358 7.41 -27.52 7.47
C HIS A 358 7.44 -27.12 5.98
N ALA A 359 7.45 -25.83 5.67
CA ALA A 359 7.53 -25.32 4.30
C ALA A 359 8.96 -25.23 3.76
N GLY A 360 9.99 -25.50 4.58
CA GLY A 360 11.39 -25.33 4.21
C GLY A 360 11.78 -23.85 3.97
N ILE A 361 11.08 -22.91 4.59
CA ILE A 361 11.32 -21.46 4.45
C ILE A 361 12.27 -21.00 5.54
N PRO A 362 13.44 -20.44 5.19
CA PRO A 362 14.35 -19.84 6.18
C PRO A 362 13.67 -18.71 6.94
N LEU A 363 13.87 -18.68 8.28
CA LEU A 363 13.27 -17.70 9.16
C LEU A 363 14.36 -17.02 10.00
N GLN A 364 14.34 -15.71 10.01
CA GLN A 364 15.16 -14.85 10.86
C GLN A 364 14.29 -14.21 11.93
N VAL A 365 14.91 -13.68 12.98
CA VAL A 365 14.21 -12.93 14.04
C VAL A 365 14.78 -11.53 14.11
N PHE A 366 13.92 -10.54 14.19
CA PHE A 366 14.28 -9.14 14.37
C PHE A 366 13.81 -8.63 15.73
N ILE A 367 14.69 -7.91 16.41
CA ILE A 367 14.36 -6.99 17.49
C ILE A 367 15.04 -5.64 17.25
N MET A 368 14.37 -4.57 17.66
CA MET A 368 14.97 -3.24 17.62
C MET A 368 15.99 -3.08 18.75
N ARG A 369 17.05 -2.29 18.54
CA ARG A 369 17.98 -1.88 19.61
C ARG A 369 17.20 -1.22 20.76
N ASN A 370 17.61 -1.50 22.01
CA ASN A 370 16.94 -0.99 23.21
C ASN A 370 17.02 0.54 23.36
N ASP A 371 17.99 1.18 22.71
CA ASP A 371 18.24 2.62 22.74
C ASP A 371 17.63 3.36 21.53
N MET A 372 16.83 2.67 20.71
CA MET A 372 16.15 3.23 19.56
C MET A 372 14.64 2.98 19.62
N PRO A 373 13.81 3.91 19.12
CA PRO A 373 12.37 3.65 19.04
C PRO A 373 12.08 2.51 18.06
N CYS A 374 11.10 1.67 18.41
CA CYS A 374 10.55 0.68 17.50
C CYS A 374 9.46 1.36 16.66
N GLY A 375 9.65 1.37 15.35
CA GLY A 375 8.69 1.87 14.37
C GLY A 375 7.71 0.80 13.95
#